data_3eda43d3c74e56e625e84cf91a5e6999
#
_entry.id   3eda43d3c74e56e625e84cf91a5e6999
#
_cell.length_a   1.000
_cell.length_b   1.000
_cell.length_c   1.000
_cell.angle_alpha   90.00
_cell.angle_beta   90.00
_cell.angle_gamma   90.00
#
_symmetry.space_group_name_H-M   'P 1'
#
loop_
_entity.id
_entity.type
_entity.pdbx_description
1 polymer ?
#
loop_
_entity_poly.entity_id
_entity_poly.type
_entity_poly.pdbx_seq_one_letter_code
_entity_poly.pdbx_strand_id
1 'polypeptide(L)'
;MYQSHDQYPVQVIPNMKGGEGHFDVETLVPPQLLGKAGTLFARGTLPPGCSVGVHTHIANMEVCYILSGSGLVEDAQAGRTRLNPGDTHICLPSDAHKILNDGTVPLVYLAVVLNP
;
A
#
# COMPACT_ATOMS: atom_id res chain seq x y z
N MET A 1 -19.23 -11.60 -10.23
CA MET A 1 -19.48 -10.38 -9.42
C MET A 1 -18.80 -9.19 -10.09
N TYR A 2 -19.55 -8.14 -10.33
CA TYR A 2 -19.04 -6.91 -10.93
C TYR A 2 -19.14 -5.76 -9.92
N GLN A 3 -18.12 -4.91 -9.87
CA GLN A 3 -18.13 -3.68 -9.09
C GLN A 3 -17.70 -2.52 -9.99
N SER A 4 -18.51 -1.48 -10.05
CA SER A 4 -18.17 -0.27 -10.79
C SER A 4 -17.08 0.52 -10.05
N HIS A 5 -16.21 1.23 -10.81
CA HIS A 5 -15.12 2.03 -10.25
C HIS A 5 -15.58 3.15 -9.30
N ASP A 6 -16.84 3.57 -9.38
CA ASP A 6 -17.42 4.61 -8.52
C ASP A 6 -18.11 4.06 -7.27
N GLN A 7 -18.10 2.74 -7.08
CA GLN A 7 -18.78 2.06 -5.96
C GLN A 7 -17.81 1.54 -4.89
N TYR A 8 -16.51 1.68 -5.07
CA TYR A 8 -15.56 1.20 -4.07
C TYR A 8 -15.63 2.04 -2.80
N PRO A 9 -15.68 1.41 -1.62
CA PRO A 9 -15.52 2.14 -0.37
C PRO A 9 -14.16 2.82 -0.33
N VAL A 10 -14.15 4.10 0.03
CA VAL A 10 -12.92 4.89 0.18
C VAL A 10 -12.79 5.32 1.63
N GLN A 11 -11.61 5.10 2.18
CA GLN A 11 -11.27 5.52 3.53
C GLN A 11 -10.04 6.41 3.49
N VAL A 12 -10.13 7.59 4.09
CA VAL A 12 -8.99 8.50 4.27
C VAL A 12 -8.42 8.24 5.65
N ILE A 13 -7.19 7.73 5.72
CA ILE A 13 -6.55 7.34 6.98
C ILE A 13 -5.47 8.37 7.31
N PRO A 14 -5.68 9.21 8.33
CA PRO A 14 -4.65 10.16 8.75
C PRO A 14 -3.52 9.43 9.46
N ASN A 15 -2.29 9.88 9.20
CA ASN A 15 -1.08 9.41 9.88
C ASN A 15 -0.95 7.89 9.93
N MET A 16 -1.19 7.23 8.79
CA MET A 16 -1.18 5.77 8.69
C MET A 16 0.12 5.20 9.22
N LYS A 17 0.04 4.32 10.23
CA LYS A 17 1.20 3.70 10.88
C LYS A 17 2.22 4.73 11.42
N GLY A 18 1.75 5.92 11.83
CA GLY A 18 2.63 6.99 12.30
C GLY A 18 3.29 7.80 11.18
N GLY A 19 2.84 7.65 9.95
CA GLY A 19 3.35 8.42 8.81
C GLY A 19 2.84 9.85 8.76
N GLU A 20 3.27 10.58 7.73
CA GLU A 20 2.86 11.96 7.49
C GLU A 20 1.63 12.04 6.61
N GLY A 21 0.77 13.04 6.87
CA GLY A 21 -0.40 13.33 6.07
C GLY A 21 -1.45 12.23 6.14
N HIS A 22 -1.92 11.77 4.98
CA HIS A 22 -2.96 10.76 4.93
C HIS A 22 -2.72 9.77 3.81
N PHE A 23 -3.35 8.60 3.92
CA PHE A 23 -3.35 7.54 2.92
C PHE A 23 -4.79 7.24 2.55
N ASP A 24 -5.13 7.34 1.27
CA ASP A 24 -6.48 7.10 0.79
C ASP A 24 -6.57 5.68 0.25
N VAL A 25 -7.49 4.90 0.79
CA VAL A 25 -7.62 3.48 0.48
C VAL A 25 -8.98 3.22 -0.17
N GLU A 26 -8.94 2.74 -1.42
CA GLU A 26 -10.12 2.21 -2.10
C GLU A 26 -10.10 0.69 -1.97
N THR A 27 -11.06 0.13 -1.27
CA THR A 27 -11.17 -1.32 -1.11
C THR A 27 -11.74 -1.94 -2.39
N LEU A 28 -10.92 -2.70 -3.11
CA LEU A 28 -11.31 -3.32 -4.39
C LEU A 28 -11.96 -4.67 -4.18
N VAL A 29 -11.50 -5.43 -3.21
CA VAL A 29 -12.11 -6.71 -2.81
C VAL A 29 -12.45 -6.63 -1.33
N PRO A 30 -13.73 -6.79 -0.96
CA PRO A 30 -14.10 -6.82 0.46
C PRO A 30 -13.32 -7.89 1.22
N PRO A 31 -12.77 -7.59 2.40
CA PRO A 31 -11.98 -8.56 3.15
C PRO A 31 -12.70 -9.88 3.43
N GLN A 32 -14.04 -9.83 3.56
CA GLN A 32 -14.86 -11.02 3.78
C GLN A 32 -14.74 -12.03 2.64
N LEU A 33 -14.52 -11.56 1.40
CA LEU A 33 -14.36 -12.43 0.24
C LEU A 33 -12.97 -13.04 0.16
N LEU A 34 -11.98 -12.41 0.77
CA LEU A 34 -10.62 -12.95 0.83
C LEU A 34 -10.52 -14.13 1.79
N GLY A 35 -11.37 -14.16 2.82
CA GLY A 35 -11.38 -15.22 3.81
C GLY A 35 -10.02 -15.38 4.47
N LYS A 36 -9.48 -16.61 4.44
CA LYS A 36 -8.17 -16.92 5.01
C LYS A 36 -6.99 -16.52 4.10
N ALA A 37 -7.25 -16.17 2.85
CA ALA A 37 -6.20 -15.92 1.87
C ALA A 37 -5.52 -14.57 2.10
N GLY A 38 -6.22 -13.60 2.64
CA GLY A 38 -5.66 -12.27 2.85
C GLY A 38 -6.57 -11.34 3.64
N THR A 39 -6.07 -10.13 3.89
CA THR A 39 -6.79 -9.12 4.69
C THR A 39 -7.01 -7.82 3.96
N LEU A 40 -6.34 -7.60 2.83
CA LEU A 40 -6.43 -6.35 2.08
C LEU A 40 -6.24 -6.61 0.59
N PHE A 41 -7.10 -6.02 -0.22
CA PHE A 41 -6.93 -5.91 -1.65
C PHE A 41 -7.47 -4.55 -2.06
N ALA A 42 -6.59 -3.57 -2.19
CA ALA A 42 -6.99 -2.18 -2.30
C ALA A 42 -6.10 -1.40 -3.27
N ARG A 43 -6.63 -0.27 -3.76
CA ARG A 43 -5.82 0.75 -4.43
C ARG A 43 -5.57 1.87 -3.43
N GLY A 44 -4.30 2.11 -3.13
CA GLY A 44 -3.87 3.16 -2.23
C GLY A 44 -3.36 4.38 -2.97
N THR A 45 -3.62 5.55 -2.42
CA THR A 45 -3.10 6.82 -2.95
C THR A 45 -2.43 7.58 -1.83
N LEU A 46 -1.14 7.90 -2.03
CA LEU A 46 -0.37 8.80 -1.17
C LEU A 46 -0.21 10.13 -1.89
N PRO A 47 -0.84 11.21 -1.38
CA PRO A 47 -0.58 12.54 -1.89
C PRO A 47 0.88 12.95 -1.72
N PRO A 48 1.35 13.99 -2.43
CA PRO A 48 2.71 14.50 -2.25
C PRO A 48 3.03 14.82 -0.79
N GLY A 49 4.20 14.40 -0.32
CA GLY A 49 4.65 14.61 1.06
C GLY A 49 4.06 13.67 2.09
N CYS A 50 3.14 12.78 1.70
CA CYS A 50 2.52 11.82 2.61
C CYS A 50 3.30 10.51 2.66
N SER A 51 3.12 9.77 3.75
CA SER A 51 3.77 8.49 3.93
C SER A 51 2.93 7.52 4.74
N VAL A 52 3.14 6.22 4.50
CA VAL A 52 2.75 5.14 5.40
C VAL A 52 3.98 4.83 6.25
N GLY A 53 3.88 5.00 7.57
CA GLY A 53 5.02 4.85 8.47
C GLY A 53 5.55 3.43 8.57
N VAL A 54 6.68 3.28 9.25
CA VAL A 54 7.33 1.97 9.43
C VAL A 54 6.39 1.02 10.16
N HIS A 55 6.17 -0.16 9.59
CA HIS A 55 5.38 -1.21 10.21
C HIS A 55 5.86 -2.59 9.77
N THR A 56 5.64 -3.58 10.63
CA THR A 56 6.05 -4.96 10.40
C THR A 56 4.85 -5.80 9.98
N HIS A 57 5.03 -6.64 8.97
CA HIS A 57 4.03 -7.62 8.55
C HIS A 57 4.26 -8.93 9.30
N ILE A 58 3.43 -9.20 10.33
CA ILE A 58 3.54 -10.40 11.15
C ILE A 58 2.63 -11.48 10.57
N ALA A 59 3.22 -12.62 10.17
CA ALA A 59 2.52 -13.78 9.62
C ALA A 59 1.74 -13.51 8.32
N ASN A 60 1.95 -12.37 7.69
CA ASN A 60 1.42 -12.06 6.35
C ASN A 60 2.49 -11.38 5.51
N MET A 61 2.21 -11.15 4.25
CA MET A 61 3.06 -10.36 3.38
C MET A 61 2.23 -9.32 2.63
N GLU A 62 2.86 -8.21 2.25
CA GLU A 62 2.23 -7.21 1.42
C GLU A 62 2.91 -7.11 0.06
N VAL A 63 2.10 -7.11 -0.99
CA VAL A 63 2.56 -6.82 -2.35
C VAL A 63 2.05 -5.45 -2.73
N CYS A 64 2.97 -4.57 -3.14
CA CYS A 64 2.65 -3.23 -3.64
C CYS A 64 3.03 -3.18 -5.12
N TYR A 65 2.06 -2.96 -5.98
CA TYR A 65 2.28 -2.79 -7.43
C TYR A 65 2.00 -1.35 -7.81
N ILE A 66 3.02 -0.65 -8.31
CA ILE A 66 2.92 0.79 -8.59
C ILE A 66 2.16 1.01 -9.90
N LEU A 67 1.06 1.76 -9.81
CA LEU A 67 0.21 2.09 -10.97
C LEU A 67 0.61 3.41 -11.60
N SER A 68 0.84 4.45 -10.79
CA SER A 68 1.21 5.78 -11.28
C SER A 68 1.94 6.57 -10.21
N GLY A 69 2.65 7.60 -10.64
CA GLY A 69 3.51 8.37 -9.76
C GLY A 69 4.81 7.65 -9.45
N SER A 70 5.56 8.18 -8.51
CA SER A 70 6.82 7.61 -8.05
C SER A 70 6.97 7.88 -6.56
N GLY A 71 7.64 7.00 -5.86
CA GLY A 71 7.88 7.14 -4.43
C GLY A 71 9.10 6.38 -3.98
N LEU A 72 9.28 6.31 -2.67
CA LEU A 72 10.39 5.59 -2.05
C LEU A 72 9.83 4.53 -1.11
N VAL A 73 10.44 3.37 -1.12
CA VAL A 73 10.26 2.37 -0.08
C VAL A 73 11.54 2.25 0.71
N GLU A 74 11.40 2.11 2.03
CA GLU A 74 12.50 1.79 2.93
C GLU A 74 12.20 0.45 3.57
N ASP A 75 13.12 -0.50 3.44
CA ASP A 75 13.05 -1.77 4.16
C ASP A 75 14.44 -2.18 4.65
N ALA A 76 14.49 -3.11 5.61
CA ALA A 76 15.73 -3.49 6.25
C ALA A 76 16.67 -4.26 5.30
N GLN A 77 16.16 -4.83 4.22
CA GLN A 77 16.92 -5.67 3.29
C GLN A 77 17.47 -4.87 2.11
N ALA A 78 16.61 -4.11 1.45
CA ALA A 78 16.96 -3.35 0.26
C ALA A 78 17.39 -1.91 0.56
N GLY A 79 17.20 -1.43 1.81
CA GLY A 79 17.43 -0.04 2.17
C GLY A 79 16.36 0.85 1.55
N ARG A 80 16.79 2.00 1.00
CA ARG A 80 15.88 2.95 0.35
C ARG A 80 15.93 2.74 -1.16
N THR A 81 14.75 2.47 -1.75
CA THR A 81 14.64 2.15 -3.18
C THR A 81 13.56 3.03 -3.82
N ARG A 82 13.84 3.54 -5.03
CA ARG A 82 12.86 4.26 -5.85
C ARG A 82 11.87 3.28 -6.48
N LEU A 83 10.58 3.58 -6.32
CA LEU A 83 9.50 2.83 -6.95
C LEU A 83 8.92 3.64 -8.11
N ASN A 84 8.83 3.03 -9.28
CA ASN A 84 8.26 3.61 -10.49
C ASN A 84 7.08 2.77 -10.98
N PRO A 85 6.20 3.33 -11.85
CA PRO A 85 5.09 2.55 -12.41
C PRO A 85 5.56 1.22 -13.02
N GLY A 86 4.85 0.15 -12.68
CA GLY A 86 5.21 -1.22 -13.10
C GLY A 86 6.09 -1.97 -12.12
N ASP A 87 6.71 -1.29 -11.15
CA ASP A 87 7.52 -1.95 -10.13
C ASP A 87 6.64 -2.62 -9.08
N THR A 88 7.15 -3.69 -8.49
CA THR A 88 6.58 -4.31 -7.29
C THR A 88 7.55 -4.20 -6.12
N HIS A 89 6.99 -3.98 -4.94
CA HIS A 89 7.70 -4.18 -3.68
C HIS A 89 6.97 -5.24 -2.88
N ILE A 90 7.71 -6.19 -2.34
CA ILE A 90 7.16 -7.27 -1.52
C ILE A 90 7.75 -7.16 -0.12
N CYS A 91 6.88 -6.93 0.87
CA CYS A 91 7.26 -6.99 2.27
C CYS A 91 6.94 -8.39 2.79
N LEU A 92 7.97 -9.20 2.98
CA LEU A 92 7.83 -10.59 3.40
C LEU A 92 7.38 -10.70 4.87
N PRO A 93 6.84 -11.86 5.29
CA PRO A 93 6.51 -12.06 6.69
C PRO A 93 7.71 -11.76 7.61
N SER A 94 7.46 -11.04 8.69
CA SER A 94 8.42 -10.54 9.68
C SER A 94 9.31 -9.39 9.21
N ASP A 95 9.20 -8.97 7.95
CA ASP A 95 9.89 -7.76 7.47
C ASP A 95 9.08 -6.51 7.82
N ALA A 96 9.79 -5.38 7.87
CA ALA A 96 9.21 -4.07 8.08
C ALA A 96 9.50 -3.17 6.88
N HIS A 97 8.56 -2.29 6.56
CA HIS A 97 8.76 -1.31 5.49
C HIS A 97 8.07 0.02 5.81
N LYS A 98 8.48 1.04 5.06
CA LYS A 98 7.88 2.36 5.03
C LYS A 98 7.77 2.79 3.57
N ILE A 99 6.65 3.41 3.19
CA ILE A 99 6.44 3.95 1.84
C ILE A 99 6.18 5.43 1.96
N LEU A 100 6.84 6.24 1.13
CA LEU A 100 6.66 7.68 1.13
C LEU A 100 6.61 8.24 -0.29
N ASN A 101 5.82 9.30 -0.44
CA ASN A 101 5.78 10.07 -1.68
C ASN A 101 6.62 11.34 -1.50
N ASP A 102 7.81 11.35 -2.08
CA ASP A 102 8.74 12.47 -2.06
C ASP A 102 8.60 13.38 -3.29
N GLY A 103 7.60 13.13 -4.12
CA GLY A 103 7.38 13.84 -5.38
C GLY A 103 6.31 14.91 -5.28
N THR A 104 5.82 15.33 -6.47
CA THR A 104 4.86 16.43 -6.63
C THR A 104 3.52 15.98 -7.19
N VAL A 105 3.36 14.68 -7.50
CA VAL A 105 2.13 14.07 -7.99
C VAL A 105 1.76 12.90 -7.09
N PRO A 106 0.47 12.47 -7.06
CA PRO A 106 0.08 11.34 -6.23
C PRO A 106 0.83 10.06 -6.61
N LEU A 107 1.19 9.27 -5.60
CA LEU A 107 1.68 7.91 -5.76
C LEU A 107 0.49 6.96 -5.58
N VAL A 108 0.19 6.18 -6.61
CA VAL A 108 -0.94 5.25 -6.62
C VAL A 108 -0.43 3.83 -6.82
N TYR A 109 -0.85 2.92 -5.95
CA TYR A 109 -0.42 1.53 -6.04
C TYR A 109 -1.51 0.56 -5.56
N LEU A 110 -1.47 -0.65 -6.10
CA LEU A 110 -2.25 -1.75 -5.54
C LEU A 110 -1.53 -2.26 -4.28
N ALA A 111 -2.30 -2.41 -3.21
CA ALA A 111 -1.82 -2.97 -1.95
C ALA A 111 -2.60 -4.25 -1.68
N VAL A 112 -1.89 -5.37 -1.63
CA VAL A 112 -2.49 -6.68 -1.41
C VAL A 112 -1.77 -7.35 -0.25
N VAL A 113 -2.52 -7.63 0.83
CA VAL A 113 -1.98 -8.32 2.00
C VAL A 113 -2.50 -9.74 2.01
N LEU A 114 -1.58 -10.68 1.89
CA LEU A 114 -1.85 -12.11 1.78
C LEU A 114 -1.37 -12.85 3.02
N ASN A 115 -2.06 -13.95 3.34
CA ASN A 115 -1.68 -14.88 4.40
C ASN A 115 -1.11 -16.15 3.74
N PRO A 116 0.20 -16.20 3.52
CA PRO A 116 0.82 -17.33 2.84
C PRO A 116 0.84 -18.59 3.72
#